data_3ea2c591be3afe3ab7edfc95eb6f7790
#
_entry.id   3ea2c591be3afe3ab7edfc95eb6f7790
#
_cell.length_a   1.000
_cell.length_b   1.000
_cell.length_c   1.000
_cell.angle_alpha   90.00
_cell.angle_beta   90.00
_cell.angle_gamma   90.00
#
_symmetry.space_group_name_H-M   'P 1'
#
loop_
_entity.id
_entity.type
_entity.pdbx_description
1 polymer ?
#
loop_
_entity_poly.entity_id
_entity_poly.type
_entity_poly.pdbx_seq_one_letter_code
_entity_poly.pdbx_strand_id
1 'polypeptide(L)'
;MEQFIVSARKYRPNSFESLIGQENIATTLKNSILRGQLAHAYLFCGPRGVGKTTSARIFAKSINCLNPSEDMEPCGQCESCLSFSEGRSYCIHELDAASNNSVDDIRNLTEMVRIPPQIGKYSVYIIDEVHMLSAAAFNAFLKTLEEPPAYAIFILATTEKHKILPTILSRCQTYDFNRISIPDMVRNLSDIAQKEGVKIEEDALHILAQKADGAMRDALTLFDQTVAFCGKDIKYEQVISNLNILDYEYYFRMIDHFLAADYTSALLIFDEILSKGFNALHFISGLSSHLRDLIVCRKEASESLLQLPGSLVRRYKEQSAKCSVPFLYEALNITTGCEAAYRQSGNQRLLIEFTLMKLSFLVQGVPNVQPVPQSAGAPQVVPPAPQQSQPLQQPQPVQQPAPVQSQPLQQPAPSQPVATEEPAPVPPAPAVSAAPAPAQKAPLRTGSLSVRDMLMKAEQRARGVEETSTEEERGERPFTMDEFMVAWREFIEEERAAKRTSLAITLEQYTPVLLEDGVTVEFYVSNDAQKGWIEEKRLLKMISQMRGKVHNRRLNLQVAVAVTSGEDDGAPKLYTNRDKGEYLLREHESVRELAQKLELDIK
;
A
#
# COMPACT_ATOMS: atom_id res chain seq x y z
N MET A 1 -21.38 -7.86 -32.03
CA MET A 1 -19.99 -7.72 -31.58
C MET A 1 -19.92 -8.28 -30.18
N GLU A 2 -19.16 -9.35 -29.96
CA GLU A 2 -18.92 -9.84 -28.62
C GLU A 2 -18.15 -8.79 -27.83
N GLN A 3 -18.65 -8.45 -26.67
CA GLN A 3 -18.03 -7.47 -25.78
C GLN A 3 -16.72 -8.07 -25.25
N PHE A 4 -15.59 -7.39 -25.46
CA PHE A 4 -14.29 -7.85 -24.96
C PHE A 4 -14.33 -7.96 -23.42
N ILE A 5 -14.10 -9.15 -22.91
CA ILE A 5 -14.00 -9.41 -21.47
C ILE A 5 -12.55 -9.71 -21.13
N VAL A 6 -11.95 -8.96 -20.21
CA VAL A 6 -10.57 -9.15 -19.73
C VAL A 6 -10.38 -10.56 -19.19
N SER A 7 -9.28 -11.23 -19.55
CA SER A 7 -8.98 -12.63 -19.20
C SER A 7 -9.05 -12.89 -17.70
N ALA A 8 -8.60 -11.96 -16.87
CA ALA A 8 -8.71 -12.05 -15.41
C ALA A 8 -10.16 -12.19 -14.89
N ARG A 9 -11.16 -11.77 -15.68
CA ARG A 9 -12.59 -11.95 -15.36
C ARG A 9 -13.16 -13.17 -16.07
N LYS A 10 -12.81 -13.39 -17.34
CA LYS A 10 -13.30 -14.49 -18.17
C LYS A 10 -12.88 -15.87 -17.61
N TYR A 11 -11.64 -15.98 -17.16
CA TYR A 11 -11.03 -17.22 -16.64
C TYR A 11 -10.97 -17.25 -15.10
N ARG A 12 -11.83 -16.47 -14.43
CA ARG A 12 -11.93 -16.54 -12.97
C ARG A 12 -12.44 -17.92 -12.55
N PRO A 13 -11.74 -18.66 -11.67
CA PRO A 13 -12.16 -19.97 -11.19
C PRO A 13 -13.58 -19.95 -10.61
N ASN A 14 -14.36 -20.99 -10.93
CA ASN A 14 -15.75 -21.16 -10.47
C ASN A 14 -15.95 -22.39 -9.58
N SER A 15 -14.92 -23.24 -9.45
CA SER A 15 -14.87 -24.46 -8.65
C SER A 15 -13.57 -24.52 -7.85
N PHE A 16 -13.54 -25.29 -6.78
CA PHE A 16 -12.31 -25.51 -5.99
C PHE A 16 -11.24 -26.24 -6.82
N GLU A 17 -11.63 -27.16 -7.68
CA GLU A 17 -10.74 -27.89 -8.57
C GLU A 17 -9.99 -26.96 -9.54
N SER A 18 -10.64 -25.88 -9.96
CA SER A 18 -10.04 -24.88 -10.84
C SER A 18 -9.14 -23.85 -10.13
N LEU A 19 -9.02 -23.91 -8.79
CA LEU A 19 -8.09 -23.07 -8.03
C LEU A 19 -6.66 -23.58 -8.19
N ILE A 20 -5.77 -22.71 -8.60
CA ILE A 20 -4.38 -23.05 -8.90
C ILE A 20 -3.49 -22.65 -7.73
N GLY A 21 -2.60 -23.57 -7.29
CA GLY A 21 -1.60 -23.34 -6.26
C GLY A 21 -2.18 -23.15 -4.85
N GLN A 22 -3.46 -23.50 -4.63
CA GLN A 22 -4.13 -23.38 -3.33
C GLN A 22 -4.86 -24.68 -2.93
N GLU A 23 -4.36 -25.84 -3.36
CA GLU A 23 -4.99 -27.16 -3.19
C GLU A 23 -5.24 -27.48 -1.71
N ASN A 24 -4.31 -27.14 -0.82
CA ASN A 24 -4.43 -27.38 0.61
C ASN A 24 -5.60 -26.61 1.23
N ILE A 25 -5.79 -25.35 0.80
CA ILE A 25 -6.89 -24.49 1.27
C ILE A 25 -8.21 -25.02 0.71
N ALA A 26 -8.27 -25.34 -0.58
CA ALA A 26 -9.42 -25.93 -1.24
C ALA A 26 -9.88 -27.22 -0.54
N THR A 27 -8.95 -28.14 -0.27
CA THR A 27 -9.20 -29.40 0.43
C THR A 27 -9.72 -29.15 1.87
N THR A 28 -9.12 -28.19 2.60
CA THR A 28 -9.54 -27.89 3.96
C THR A 28 -10.95 -27.31 4.00
N LEU A 29 -11.28 -26.39 3.07
CA LEU A 29 -12.61 -25.81 2.95
C LEU A 29 -13.65 -26.86 2.55
N LYS A 30 -13.36 -27.75 1.58
CA LYS A 30 -14.21 -28.90 1.21
C LYS A 30 -14.49 -29.79 2.41
N ASN A 31 -13.45 -30.15 3.18
CA ASN A 31 -13.59 -30.99 4.37
C ASN A 31 -14.46 -30.34 5.45
N SER A 32 -14.39 -29.03 5.62
CA SER A 32 -15.24 -28.30 6.60
C SER A 32 -16.72 -28.37 6.21
N ILE A 33 -17.02 -28.30 4.90
CA ILE A 33 -18.39 -28.44 4.37
C ILE A 33 -18.88 -29.88 4.57
N LEU A 34 -18.08 -30.87 4.17
CA LEU A 34 -18.43 -32.31 4.29
C LEU A 34 -18.74 -32.71 5.73
N ARG A 35 -17.97 -32.21 6.68
CA ARG A 35 -18.15 -32.51 8.11
C ARG A 35 -19.24 -31.67 8.78
N GLY A 36 -19.83 -30.69 8.08
CA GLY A 36 -20.79 -29.76 8.64
C GLY A 36 -20.21 -28.87 9.76
N GLN A 37 -18.86 -28.72 9.79
CA GLN A 37 -18.14 -27.92 10.78
C GLN A 37 -17.74 -26.58 10.20
N LEU A 38 -18.73 -25.72 9.98
CA LEU A 38 -18.51 -24.36 9.46
C LEU A 38 -18.26 -23.39 10.60
N ALA A 39 -17.18 -22.62 10.52
CA ALA A 39 -16.96 -21.48 11.40
C ALA A 39 -17.87 -20.32 11.01
N HIS A 40 -18.22 -19.46 11.96
CA HIS A 40 -19.01 -18.26 11.71
C HIS A 40 -18.19 -17.15 11.02
N ALA A 41 -16.86 -17.17 11.15
CA ALA A 41 -15.98 -16.18 10.54
C ALA A 41 -14.69 -16.81 10.01
N TYR A 42 -14.33 -16.45 8.79
CA TYR A 42 -13.12 -16.85 8.08
C TYR A 42 -12.29 -15.63 7.74
N LEU A 43 -10.97 -15.73 7.83
CA LEU A 43 -10.06 -14.67 7.41
C LEU A 43 -9.05 -15.22 6.38
N PHE A 44 -9.15 -14.75 5.15
CA PHE A 44 -8.27 -15.13 4.05
C PHE A 44 -7.16 -14.07 3.90
N CYS A 45 -5.93 -14.44 4.24
CA CYS A 45 -4.77 -13.58 4.21
C CYS A 45 -3.84 -13.97 3.06
N GLY A 46 -3.13 -13.00 2.46
CA GLY A 46 -2.10 -13.27 1.47
C GLY A 46 -1.99 -12.19 0.40
N PRO A 47 -1.00 -12.26 -0.50
CA PRO A 47 -0.74 -11.25 -1.52
C PRO A 47 -1.96 -10.99 -2.41
N ARG A 48 -1.94 -9.86 -3.13
CA ARG A 48 -2.96 -9.55 -4.13
C ARG A 48 -2.91 -10.57 -5.28
N GLY A 49 -4.06 -10.90 -5.85
CA GLY A 49 -4.11 -11.69 -7.08
C GLY A 49 -3.93 -13.21 -6.94
N VAL A 50 -3.75 -13.74 -5.70
CA VAL A 50 -3.53 -15.19 -5.42
C VAL A 50 -4.82 -16.01 -5.28
N GLY A 51 -6.01 -15.39 -5.41
CA GLY A 51 -7.29 -16.11 -5.41
C GLY A 51 -8.14 -15.99 -4.14
N LYS A 52 -7.81 -15.15 -3.14
CA LYS A 52 -8.57 -14.98 -1.89
C LYS A 52 -10.07 -14.77 -2.10
N THR A 53 -10.43 -13.69 -2.78
CA THR A 53 -11.84 -13.35 -3.06
C THR A 53 -12.51 -14.40 -3.97
N THR A 54 -11.75 -15.03 -4.87
CA THR A 54 -12.24 -16.12 -5.72
C THR A 54 -12.60 -17.35 -4.89
N SER A 55 -11.72 -17.76 -3.97
CA SER A 55 -11.98 -18.87 -3.04
C SER A 55 -13.16 -18.57 -2.11
N ALA A 56 -13.28 -17.32 -1.62
CA ALA A 56 -14.42 -16.88 -0.83
C ALA A 56 -15.74 -17.05 -1.60
N ARG A 57 -15.77 -16.66 -2.88
CA ARG A 57 -16.95 -16.80 -3.75
C ARG A 57 -17.30 -18.25 -4.02
N ILE A 58 -16.31 -19.10 -4.29
CA ILE A 58 -16.52 -20.55 -4.51
C ILE A 58 -17.06 -21.17 -3.22
N PHE A 59 -16.46 -20.89 -2.09
CA PHE A 59 -16.89 -21.40 -0.78
C PHE A 59 -18.33 -20.97 -0.45
N ALA A 60 -18.65 -19.68 -0.64
CA ALA A 60 -20.01 -19.15 -0.44
C ALA A 60 -21.04 -19.84 -1.34
N LYS A 61 -20.68 -20.11 -2.62
CA LYS A 61 -21.53 -20.86 -3.54
C LYS A 61 -21.73 -22.30 -3.09
N SER A 62 -20.67 -22.98 -2.65
CA SER A 62 -20.70 -24.39 -2.27
C SER A 62 -21.59 -24.62 -1.04
N ILE A 63 -21.49 -23.78 0.01
CA ILE A 63 -22.31 -23.94 1.23
C ILE A 63 -23.79 -23.62 1.01
N ASN A 64 -24.13 -22.79 0.01
CA ASN A 64 -25.49 -22.43 -0.35
C ASN A 64 -26.02 -23.19 -1.58
N CYS A 65 -25.23 -24.09 -2.17
CA CYS A 65 -25.65 -24.87 -3.32
C CYS A 65 -26.77 -25.85 -2.92
N LEU A 66 -27.84 -25.90 -3.71
CA LEU A 66 -28.96 -26.81 -3.45
C LEU A 66 -28.62 -28.25 -3.85
N ASN A 67 -27.74 -28.43 -4.85
CA ASN A 67 -27.34 -29.71 -5.39
C ASN A 67 -25.80 -29.74 -5.53
N PRO A 68 -25.03 -29.75 -4.44
CA PRO A 68 -23.56 -29.87 -4.54
C PRO A 68 -23.17 -31.25 -5.07
N SER A 69 -22.00 -31.35 -5.71
CA SER A 69 -21.42 -32.65 -6.09
C SER A 69 -20.99 -33.44 -4.84
N GLU A 70 -20.62 -34.72 -5.03
CA GLU A 70 -20.04 -35.55 -3.95
C GLU A 70 -18.81 -34.91 -3.34
N ASP A 71 -18.02 -34.17 -4.13
CA ASP A 71 -16.84 -33.43 -3.71
C ASP A 71 -17.12 -32.00 -3.19
N MET A 72 -18.37 -31.69 -2.88
CA MET A 72 -18.81 -30.36 -2.42
C MET A 72 -18.52 -29.20 -3.40
N GLU A 73 -18.41 -29.50 -4.69
CA GLU A 73 -18.35 -28.46 -5.72
C GLU A 73 -19.74 -27.87 -5.98
N PRO A 74 -19.83 -26.54 -6.24
CA PRO A 74 -21.10 -25.91 -6.56
C PRO A 74 -21.60 -26.35 -7.94
N CYS A 75 -22.86 -26.75 -8.07
CA CYS A 75 -23.41 -27.28 -9.33
C CYS A 75 -23.47 -26.24 -10.47
N GLY A 76 -23.41 -24.94 -10.17
CA GLY A 76 -23.48 -23.87 -11.15
C GLY A 76 -24.85 -23.65 -11.84
N GLN A 77 -25.85 -24.51 -11.60
CA GLN A 77 -27.11 -24.53 -12.32
C GLN A 77 -28.35 -24.32 -11.44
N CYS A 78 -28.26 -24.50 -10.12
CA CYS A 78 -29.38 -24.26 -9.21
C CYS A 78 -29.64 -22.75 -9.04
N GLU A 79 -30.81 -22.41 -8.55
CA GLU A 79 -31.25 -21.03 -8.36
C GLU A 79 -30.26 -20.20 -7.54
N SER A 80 -29.72 -20.74 -6.44
CA SER A 80 -28.71 -20.08 -5.62
C SER A 80 -27.41 -19.81 -6.40
N CYS A 81 -26.94 -20.78 -7.20
CA CYS A 81 -25.73 -20.63 -8.02
C CYS A 81 -25.90 -19.62 -9.15
N LEU A 82 -27.06 -19.63 -9.83
CA LEU A 82 -27.35 -18.72 -10.94
C LEU A 82 -27.54 -17.28 -10.44
N SER A 83 -28.36 -17.08 -9.41
CA SER A 83 -28.59 -15.75 -8.83
C SER A 83 -27.29 -15.07 -8.39
N PHE A 84 -26.37 -15.85 -7.79
CA PHE A 84 -25.05 -15.31 -7.41
C PHE A 84 -24.19 -14.99 -8.62
N SER A 85 -24.19 -15.85 -9.64
CA SER A 85 -23.38 -15.61 -10.87
C SER A 85 -23.85 -14.38 -11.64
N GLU A 86 -25.14 -14.08 -11.57
CA GLU A 86 -25.78 -12.90 -12.17
C GLU A 86 -25.71 -11.64 -11.29
N GLY A 87 -25.15 -11.75 -10.08
CA GLY A 87 -25.03 -10.62 -9.14
C GLY A 87 -26.35 -10.22 -8.47
N ARG A 88 -27.33 -11.12 -8.43
CA ARG A 88 -28.68 -10.90 -7.86
C ARG A 88 -28.97 -11.74 -6.62
N SER A 89 -27.93 -12.24 -5.97
CA SER A 89 -28.09 -13.08 -4.78
C SER A 89 -28.56 -12.26 -3.57
N TYR A 90 -29.60 -12.76 -2.89
CA TYR A 90 -30.05 -12.23 -1.60
C TYR A 90 -29.36 -12.89 -0.39
N CYS A 91 -28.56 -13.92 -0.61
CA CYS A 91 -27.92 -14.70 0.46
C CYS A 91 -26.41 -14.59 0.48
N ILE A 92 -25.78 -14.07 -0.58
CA ILE A 92 -24.34 -13.85 -0.67
C ILE A 92 -24.13 -12.38 -1.00
N HIS A 93 -23.57 -11.64 -0.04
CA HIS A 93 -23.27 -10.21 -0.13
C HIS A 93 -21.76 -10.02 -0.25
N GLU A 94 -21.35 -9.22 -1.21
CA GLU A 94 -19.94 -8.92 -1.46
C GLU A 94 -19.72 -7.42 -1.28
N LEU A 95 -18.83 -7.06 -0.37
CA LEU A 95 -18.46 -5.69 -0.01
C LEU A 95 -16.96 -5.49 -0.19
N ASP A 96 -16.57 -4.43 -0.88
CA ASP A 96 -15.18 -3.97 -0.92
C ASP A 96 -14.97 -2.88 0.14
N ALA A 97 -14.16 -3.18 1.15
CA ALA A 97 -13.86 -2.24 2.23
C ALA A 97 -13.04 -1.02 1.78
N ALA A 98 -12.39 -1.05 0.62
CA ALA A 98 -11.72 0.12 0.08
C ALA A 98 -12.73 1.21 -0.33
N SER A 99 -13.90 0.80 -0.81
CA SER A 99 -14.99 1.70 -1.24
C SER A 99 -16.01 1.97 -0.12
N ASN A 100 -16.16 1.04 0.84
CA ASN A 100 -17.16 1.06 1.91
C ASN A 100 -16.49 0.91 3.28
N ASN A 101 -15.76 1.93 3.71
CA ASN A 101 -14.94 1.89 4.93
C ASN A 101 -15.53 2.66 6.12
N SER A 102 -16.68 3.28 5.95
CA SER A 102 -17.33 4.10 6.98
C SER A 102 -18.02 3.25 8.05
N VAL A 103 -18.26 3.87 9.20
CA VAL A 103 -19.02 3.23 10.29
C VAL A 103 -20.45 2.94 9.88
N ASP A 104 -21.03 3.81 9.06
CA ASP A 104 -22.42 3.71 8.62
C ASP A 104 -22.61 2.55 7.63
N ASP A 105 -21.63 2.30 6.75
CA ASP A 105 -21.64 1.13 5.86
C ASP A 105 -21.65 -0.18 6.65
N ILE A 106 -20.84 -0.25 7.70
CA ILE A 106 -20.78 -1.44 8.57
C ILE A 106 -22.04 -1.57 9.44
N ARG A 107 -22.66 -0.48 9.87
CA ARG A 107 -23.95 -0.52 10.57
C ARG A 107 -25.06 -1.05 9.67
N ASN A 108 -25.12 -0.58 8.42
CA ASN A 108 -26.06 -1.07 7.42
C ASN A 108 -25.87 -2.57 7.16
N LEU A 109 -24.60 -3.02 7.03
CA LEU A 109 -24.28 -4.44 6.92
C LEU A 109 -24.76 -5.22 8.14
N THR A 110 -24.52 -4.72 9.36
CA THR A 110 -24.95 -5.35 10.62
C THR A 110 -26.48 -5.46 10.71
N GLU A 111 -27.22 -4.49 10.19
CA GLU A 111 -28.69 -4.57 10.11
C GLU A 111 -29.16 -5.62 9.10
N MET A 112 -28.50 -5.71 7.94
CA MET A 112 -28.78 -6.77 6.95
C MET A 112 -28.49 -8.17 7.50
N VAL A 113 -27.48 -8.33 8.34
CA VAL A 113 -27.12 -9.63 8.97
C VAL A 113 -28.28 -10.17 9.83
N ARG A 114 -29.16 -9.34 10.35
CA ARG A 114 -30.31 -9.76 11.17
C ARG A 114 -31.43 -10.39 10.35
N ILE A 115 -31.40 -10.26 9.04
CA ILE A 115 -32.41 -10.80 8.13
C ILE A 115 -31.99 -12.24 7.76
N PRO A 116 -32.81 -13.27 8.07
CA PRO A 116 -32.50 -14.65 7.70
C PRO A 116 -32.52 -14.83 6.18
N PRO A 117 -31.76 -15.80 5.63
CA PRO A 117 -31.71 -16.07 4.19
C PRO A 117 -33.10 -16.55 3.70
N GLN A 118 -33.50 -16.07 2.51
CA GLN A 118 -34.75 -16.51 1.86
C GLN A 118 -34.53 -17.77 0.99
N ILE A 119 -33.34 -17.88 0.40
CA ILE A 119 -32.92 -18.99 -0.49
C ILE A 119 -31.55 -19.48 -0.01
N GLY A 120 -31.41 -20.80 0.23
CA GLY A 120 -30.17 -21.36 0.75
C GLY A 120 -30.16 -21.51 2.27
N LYS A 121 -29.05 -21.98 2.83
CA LYS A 121 -28.91 -22.28 4.26
C LYS A 121 -28.30 -21.13 5.05
N TYR A 122 -27.43 -20.34 4.44
CA TYR A 122 -26.61 -19.34 5.10
C TYR A 122 -26.67 -17.98 4.40
N SER A 123 -26.63 -16.91 5.17
CA SER A 123 -26.35 -15.56 4.70
C SER A 123 -24.84 -15.34 4.79
N VAL A 124 -24.15 -15.19 3.64
CA VAL A 124 -22.70 -15.08 3.55
C VAL A 124 -22.30 -13.65 3.22
N TYR A 125 -21.40 -13.10 4.00
CA TYR A 125 -20.88 -11.75 3.85
C TYR A 125 -19.39 -11.80 3.53
N ILE A 126 -19.04 -11.51 2.29
CA ILE A 126 -17.66 -11.44 1.81
C ILE A 126 -17.21 -9.98 1.90
N ILE A 127 -16.20 -9.70 2.72
CA ILE A 127 -15.62 -8.36 2.88
C ILE A 127 -14.19 -8.41 2.38
N ASP A 128 -13.96 -7.82 1.20
CA ASP A 128 -12.62 -7.75 0.61
C ASP A 128 -11.84 -6.55 1.12
N GLU A 129 -10.52 -6.67 1.16
CA GLU A 129 -9.55 -5.69 1.67
C GLU A 129 -9.95 -5.11 3.04
N VAL A 130 -10.38 -6.01 3.94
CA VAL A 130 -10.95 -5.64 5.26
C VAL A 130 -10.03 -4.75 6.10
N HIS A 131 -8.72 -4.76 5.87
CA HIS A 131 -7.77 -3.86 6.53
C HIS A 131 -7.97 -2.36 6.20
N MET A 132 -8.78 -2.04 5.18
CA MET A 132 -9.14 -0.66 4.81
C MET A 132 -10.26 -0.08 5.66
N LEU A 133 -10.95 -0.89 6.46
CA LEU A 133 -11.98 -0.40 7.39
C LEU A 133 -11.38 0.55 8.42
N SER A 134 -12.11 1.61 8.74
CA SER A 134 -11.72 2.51 9.83
C SER A 134 -11.76 1.79 11.20
N ALA A 135 -10.98 2.25 12.17
CA ALA A 135 -10.96 1.68 13.51
C ALA A 135 -12.35 1.69 14.18
N ALA A 136 -13.15 2.72 13.91
CA ALA A 136 -14.51 2.83 14.40
C ALA A 136 -15.47 1.83 13.71
N ALA A 137 -15.27 1.56 12.41
CA ALA A 137 -16.00 0.54 11.67
C ALA A 137 -15.66 -0.87 12.18
N PHE A 138 -14.39 -1.17 12.43
CA PHE A 138 -13.98 -2.42 13.06
C PHE A 138 -14.66 -2.63 14.42
N ASN A 139 -14.66 -1.61 15.29
CA ASN A 139 -15.30 -1.72 16.60
C ASN A 139 -16.82 -1.95 16.51
N ALA A 140 -17.49 -1.34 15.54
CA ALA A 140 -18.92 -1.59 15.30
C ALA A 140 -19.17 -3.04 14.84
N PHE A 141 -18.23 -3.61 14.07
CA PHE A 141 -18.31 -4.97 13.53
C PHE A 141 -18.02 -6.05 14.56
N LEU A 142 -17.18 -5.77 15.58
CA LEU A 142 -16.78 -6.74 16.61
C LEU A 142 -17.98 -7.39 17.30
N LYS A 143 -19.01 -6.62 17.66
CA LYS A 143 -20.20 -7.15 18.32
C LYS A 143 -20.91 -8.21 17.48
N THR A 144 -20.99 -8.00 16.18
CA THR A 144 -21.62 -8.97 15.24
C THR A 144 -20.76 -10.21 15.04
N LEU A 145 -19.41 -10.08 15.13
CA LEU A 145 -18.51 -11.22 15.07
C LEU A 145 -18.47 -12.04 16.37
N GLU A 146 -18.78 -11.41 17.52
CA GLU A 146 -18.84 -12.10 18.82
C GLU A 146 -20.11 -12.94 18.98
N GLU A 147 -21.26 -12.39 18.56
CA GLU A 147 -22.57 -13.02 18.67
C GLU A 147 -23.30 -13.05 17.32
N PRO A 148 -22.76 -13.78 16.32
CA PRO A 148 -23.37 -13.85 15.01
C PRO A 148 -24.64 -14.72 15.05
N PRO A 149 -25.68 -14.41 14.25
CA PRO A 149 -26.78 -15.34 14.02
C PRO A 149 -26.28 -16.67 13.46
N ALA A 150 -26.88 -17.78 13.84
CA ALA A 150 -26.44 -19.12 13.43
C ALA A 150 -26.40 -19.36 11.90
N TYR A 151 -27.13 -18.56 11.14
CA TYR A 151 -27.17 -18.60 9.68
C TYR A 151 -26.15 -17.63 9.02
N ALA A 152 -25.48 -16.78 9.77
CA ALA A 152 -24.56 -15.79 9.21
C ALA A 152 -23.12 -16.33 9.18
N ILE A 153 -22.47 -16.21 8.01
CA ILE A 153 -21.07 -16.57 7.82
C ILE A 153 -20.33 -15.36 7.23
N PHE A 154 -19.23 -14.98 7.88
CA PHE A 154 -18.37 -13.89 7.43
C PHE A 154 -17.11 -14.44 6.78
N ILE A 155 -16.75 -13.93 5.61
CA ILE A 155 -15.48 -14.26 4.93
C ILE A 155 -14.75 -12.95 4.70
N LEU A 156 -13.75 -12.69 5.52
CA LEU A 156 -12.91 -11.50 5.45
C LEU A 156 -11.69 -11.81 4.59
N ALA A 157 -11.36 -10.94 3.64
CA ALA A 157 -10.14 -11.07 2.85
C ALA A 157 -9.22 -9.86 3.06
N THR A 158 -7.92 -10.09 3.15
CA THR A 158 -6.93 -9.02 3.34
C THR A 158 -5.61 -9.33 2.65
N THR A 159 -4.96 -8.29 2.14
CA THR A 159 -3.57 -8.36 1.70
C THR A 159 -2.58 -8.10 2.84
N GLU A 160 -3.02 -7.49 3.94
CA GLU A 160 -2.16 -7.02 5.03
C GLU A 160 -2.64 -7.57 6.39
N LYS A 161 -2.27 -8.82 6.68
CA LYS A 161 -2.62 -9.51 7.93
C LYS A 161 -2.19 -8.72 9.18
N HIS A 162 -1.04 -8.05 9.11
CA HIS A 162 -0.48 -7.29 10.24
C HIS A 162 -1.30 -6.05 10.64
N LYS A 163 -2.16 -5.54 9.75
CA LYS A 163 -3.08 -4.43 10.03
C LYS A 163 -4.39 -4.87 10.69
N ILE A 164 -4.66 -6.17 10.74
CA ILE A 164 -5.89 -6.70 11.34
C ILE A 164 -5.75 -6.76 12.85
N LEU A 165 -6.76 -6.26 13.55
CA LEU A 165 -6.78 -6.24 15.01
C LEU A 165 -6.70 -7.67 15.59
N PRO A 166 -5.91 -7.92 16.66
CA PRO A 166 -5.84 -9.22 17.32
C PRO A 166 -7.20 -9.74 17.80
N THR A 167 -8.12 -8.83 18.14
CA THR A 167 -9.50 -9.16 18.53
C THR A 167 -10.32 -9.79 17.39
N ILE A 168 -10.07 -9.43 16.14
CA ILE A 168 -10.65 -10.08 14.95
C ILE A 168 -9.97 -11.42 14.68
N LEU A 169 -8.62 -11.44 14.72
CA LEU A 169 -7.83 -12.66 14.48
C LEU A 169 -8.23 -13.81 15.40
N SER A 170 -8.52 -13.52 16.68
CA SER A 170 -8.93 -14.54 17.66
C SER A 170 -10.33 -15.13 17.43
N ARG A 171 -11.17 -14.48 16.61
CA ARG A 171 -12.55 -14.87 16.31
C ARG A 171 -12.72 -15.48 14.93
N CYS A 172 -11.69 -15.40 14.08
CA CYS A 172 -11.72 -15.89 12.72
C CYS A 172 -10.86 -17.13 12.55
N GLN A 173 -11.34 -18.09 11.78
CA GLN A 173 -10.50 -19.16 11.27
C GLN A 173 -9.64 -18.60 10.13
N THR A 174 -8.31 -18.55 10.34
CA THR A 174 -7.38 -17.90 9.41
C THR A 174 -6.83 -18.90 8.40
N TYR A 175 -6.79 -18.47 7.13
CA TYR A 175 -6.20 -19.19 6.00
C TYR A 175 -5.17 -18.30 5.32
N ASP A 176 -3.92 -18.76 5.25
CA ASP A 176 -2.83 -18.02 4.62
C ASP A 176 -2.62 -18.51 3.18
N PHE A 177 -2.94 -17.67 2.21
CA PHE A 177 -2.78 -17.91 0.77
C PHE A 177 -1.34 -17.63 0.35
N ASN A 178 -0.73 -18.60 -0.31
CA ASN A 178 0.62 -18.49 -0.81
C ASN A 178 0.66 -17.90 -2.23
N ARG A 179 1.83 -17.40 -2.62
CA ARG A 179 2.12 -17.07 -4.03
C ARG A 179 2.04 -18.33 -4.87
N ILE A 180 1.48 -18.21 -6.07
CA ILE A 180 1.39 -19.32 -7.01
C ILE A 180 2.76 -19.56 -7.61
N SER A 181 3.15 -20.82 -7.76
CA SER A 181 4.44 -21.18 -8.34
C SER A 181 4.51 -20.82 -9.83
N ILE A 182 5.70 -20.47 -10.32
CA ILE A 182 5.90 -20.12 -11.73
C ILE A 182 5.48 -21.29 -12.66
N PRO A 183 5.82 -22.57 -12.40
CA PRO A 183 5.36 -23.68 -13.23
C PRO A 183 3.84 -23.80 -13.33
N ASP A 184 3.12 -23.58 -12.21
CA ASP A 184 1.65 -23.66 -12.22
C ASP A 184 1.04 -22.49 -12.98
N MET A 185 1.65 -21.29 -12.87
CA MET A 185 1.23 -20.12 -13.63
C MET A 185 1.46 -20.33 -15.13
N VAL A 186 2.63 -20.82 -15.53
CA VAL A 186 2.96 -21.12 -16.94
C VAL A 186 1.99 -22.13 -17.52
N ARG A 187 1.70 -23.23 -16.80
CA ARG A 187 0.73 -24.25 -17.21
C ARG A 187 -0.65 -23.63 -17.46
N ASN A 188 -1.14 -22.83 -16.52
CA ASN A 188 -2.45 -22.19 -16.66
C ASN A 188 -2.49 -21.17 -17.79
N LEU A 189 -1.46 -20.34 -17.95
CA LEU A 189 -1.37 -19.39 -19.07
C LEU A 189 -1.31 -20.12 -20.43
N SER A 190 -0.61 -21.26 -20.50
CA SER A 190 -0.57 -22.10 -21.70
C SER A 190 -1.95 -22.65 -22.06
N ASP A 191 -2.70 -23.16 -21.07
CA ASP A 191 -4.08 -23.66 -21.27
C ASP A 191 -5.02 -22.55 -21.76
N ILE A 192 -4.86 -21.34 -21.22
CA ILE A 192 -5.65 -20.18 -21.64
C ILE A 192 -5.25 -19.73 -23.04
N ALA A 193 -3.96 -19.69 -23.36
CA ALA A 193 -3.48 -19.36 -24.71
C ALA A 193 -4.04 -20.33 -25.77
N GLN A 194 -4.09 -21.63 -25.46
CA GLN A 194 -4.71 -22.64 -26.34
C GLN A 194 -6.21 -22.36 -26.54
N LYS A 195 -6.95 -22.01 -25.46
CA LYS A 195 -8.39 -21.69 -25.53
C LYS A 195 -8.67 -20.44 -26.35
N GLU A 196 -7.77 -19.42 -26.28
CA GLU A 196 -7.88 -18.19 -27.06
C GLU A 196 -7.29 -18.32 -28.50
N GLY A 197 -6.69 -19.46 -28.83
CA GLY A 197 -6.06 -19.69 -30.14
C GLY A 197 -4.83 -18.79 -30.36
N VAL A 198 -4.09 -18.50 -29.30
CA VAL A 198 -2.85 -17.74 -29.29
C VAL A 198 -1.67 -18.67 -29.22
N LYS A 199 -0.70 -18.50 -30.14
CA LYS A 199 0.58 -19.22 -30.11
C LYS A 199 1.58 -18.37 -29.32
N ILE A 200 2.16 -18.93 -28.29
CA ILE A 200 3.13 -18.25 -27.42
C ILE A 200 4.27 -19.21 -27.07
N GLU A 201 5.49 -18.70 -27.10
CA GLU A 201 6.68 -19.47 -26.73
C GLU A 201 6.68 -19.71 -25.21
N GLU A 202 7.19 -20.87 -24.77
CA GLU A 202 7.25 -21.25 -23.36
C GLU A 202 8.11 -20.26 -22.54
N ASP A 203 9.23 -19.82 -23.11
CA ASP A 203 10.09 -18.80 -22.48
C ASP A 203 9.36 -17.45 -22.29
N ALA A 204 8.47 -17.10 -23.23
CA ALA A 204 7.63 -15.90 -23.10
C ALA A 204 6.60 -16.05 -21.96
N LEU A 205 5.98 -17.23 -21.82
CA LEU A 205 5.07 -17.53 -20.69
C LEU A 205 5.81 -17.47 -19.35
N HIS A 206 7.04 -17.95 -19.30
CA HIS A 206 7.88 -17.87 -18.10
C HIS A 206 8.15 -16.40 -17.67
N ILE A 207 8.44 -15.52 -18.62
CA ILE A 207 8.64 -14.09 -18.33
C ILE A 207 7.37 -13.45 -17.79
N LEU A 208 6.21 -13.75 -18.37
CA LEU A 208 4.92 -13.27 -17.86
C LEU A 208 4.66 -13.73 -16.42
N ALA A 209 4.90 -15.03 -16.15
CA ALA A 209 4.73 -15.61 -14.82
C ALA A 209 5.70 -15.01 -13.79
N GLN A 210 6.96 -14.83 -14.16
CA GLN A 210 7.99 -14.22 -13.33
C GLN A 210 7.65 -12.77 -13.00
N LYS A 211 7.18 -11.98 -13.98
CA LYS A 211 6.80 -10.58 -13.80
C LYS A 211 5.58 -10.41 -12.90
N ALA A 212 4.67 -11.39 -12.92
CA ALA A 212 3.46 -11.39 -12.10
C ALA A 212 3.72 -11.77 -10.63
N ASP A 213 4.92 -12.22 -10.29
CA ASP A 213 5.36 -12.48 -8.90
C ASP A 213 4.36 -13.32 -8.08
N GLY A 214 3.85 -14.42 -8.67
CA GLY A 214 2.92 -15.33 -8.02
C GLY A 214 1.46 -14.86 -7.97
N ALA A 215 1.11 -13.76 -8.63
CA ALA A 215 -0.24 -13.21 -8.70
C ALA A 215 -0.92 -13.56 -10.05
N MET A 216 -1.81 -14.55 -10.09
CA MET A 216 -2.48 -15.00 -11.32
C MET A 216 -3.28 -13.89 -12.01
N ARG A 217 -3.91 -12.99 -11.23
CA ARG A 217 -4.66 -11.85 -11.79
C ARG A 217 -3.76 -10.93 -12.60
N ASP A 218 -2.57 -10.64 -12.08
CA ASP A 218 -1.61 -9.77 -12.73
C ASP A 218 -0.97 -10.48 -13.94
N ALA A 219 -0.73 -11.81 -13.85
CA ALA A 219 -0.28 -12.64 -14.98
C ALA A 219 -1.28 -12.60 -16.17
N LEU A 220 -2.57 -12.74 -15.89
CA LEU A 220 -3.62 -12.66 -16.90
C LEU A 220 -3.75 -11.26 -17.50
N THR A 221 -3.54 -10.21 -16.70
CA THR A 221 -3.53 -8.83 -17.19
C THR A 221 -2.34 -8.59 -18.12
N LEU A 222 -1.14 -9.07 -17.74
CA LEU A 222 0.05 -9.00 -18.59
C LEU A 222 -0.11 -9.82 -19.87
N PHE A 223 -0.76 -10.99 -19.80
CA PHE A 223 -1.10 -11.80 -20.95
C PHE A 223 -2.00 -11.04 -21.93
N ASP A 224 -3.10 -10.44 -21.45
CA ASP A 224 -4.01 -9.64 -22.29
C ASP A 224 -3.27 -8.46 -22.96
N GLN A 225 -2.42 -7.74 -22.21
CA GLN A 225 -1.60 -6.65 -22.75
C GLN A 225 -0.66 -7.15 -23.86
N THR A 226 -0.04 -8.31 -23.63
CA THR A 226 0.88 -8.91 -24.61
C THR A 226 0.15 -9.37 -25.87
N VAL A 227 -1.02 -10.01 -25.73
CA VAL A 227 -1.87 -10.38 -26.87
C VAL A 227 -2.32 -9.15 -27.66
N ALA A 228 -2.69 -8.07 -26.97
CA ALA A 228 -3.10 -6.83 -27.62
C ALA A 228 -1.94 -6.18 -28.41
N PHE A 229 -0.71 -6.30 -27.94
CA PHE A 229 0.47 -5.71 -28.60
C PHE A 229 1.02 -6.60 -29.71
N CYS A 230 1.21 -7.92 -29.46
CA CYS A 230 1.88 -8.85 -30.38
C CYS A 230 0.91 -9.57 -31.33
N GLY A 231 -0.38 -9.58 -31.02
CA GLY A 231 -1.37 -10.37 -31.76
C GLY A 231 -1.39 -11.84 -31.33
N LYS A 232 -1.61 -12.77 -32.30
CA LYS A 232 -1.81 -14.19 -32.00
C LYS A 232 -0.54 -15.06 -32.07
N ASP A 233 0.57 -14.51 -32.49
CA ASP A 233 1.86 -15.20 -32.56
C ASP A 233 2.88 -14.43 -31.73
N ILE A 234 3.14 -14.92 -30.53
CA ILE A 234 3.88 -14.19 -29.50
C ILE A 234 5.25 -14.84 -29.28
N LYS A 235 6.30 -14.10 -29.62
CA LYS A 235 7.69 -14.51 -29.42
C LYS A 235 8.29 -13.87 -28.17
N TYR A 236 9.30 -14.53 -27.60
CA TYR A 236 10.04 -14.06 -26.43
C TYR A 236 10.54 -12.60 -26.54
N GLU A 237 11.18 -12.25 -27.68
CA GLU A 237 11.73 -10.91 -27.90
C GLU A 237 10.65 -9.80 -27.87
N GLN A 238 9.45 -10.12 -28.38
CA GLN A 238 8.33 -9.18 -28.40
C GLN A 238 7.79 -8.93 -27.00
N VAL A 239 7.74 -9.96 -26.15
CA VAL A 239 7.30 -9.85 -24.74
C VAL A 239 8.25 -8.99 -23.95
N ILE A 240 9.56 -9.21 -24.10
CA ILE A 240 10.59 -8.39 -23.45
C ILE A 240 10.46 -6.92 -23.84
N SER A 241 10.29 -6.65 -25.14
CA SER A 241 10.11 -5.29 -25.64
C SER A 241 8.84 -4.64 -25.11
N ASN A 242 7.71 -5.37 -25.14
CA ASN A 242 6.41 -4.85 -24.68
C ASN A 242 6.37 -4.55 -23.18
N LEU A 243 6.92 -5.44 -22.36
CA LEU A 243 6.93 -5.29 -20.91
C LEU A 243 8.04 -4.39 -20.39
N ASN A 244 8.85 -3.83 -21.29
CA ASN A 244 10.04 -3.05 -20.96
C ASN A 244 10.94 -3.76 -19.92
N ILE A 245 11.16 -5.06 -20.14
CA ILE A 245 12.05 -5.88 -19.33
C ILE A 245 13.42 -5.88 -19.98
N LEU A 246 14.45 -5.66 -19.18
CA LEU A 246 15.81 -5.74 -19.69
C LEU A 246 16.18 -7.19 -19.99
N ASP A 247 16.58 -7.45 -21.23
CA ASP A 247 16.96 -8.79 -21.67
C ASP A 247 18.14 -9.33 -20.85
N TYR A 248 18.07 -10.61 -20.48
CA TYR A 248 19.17 -11.32 -19.79
C TYR A 248 20.49 -11.24 -20.57
N GLU A 249 20.44 -11.08 -21.90
CA GLU A 249 21.61 -10.94 -22.76
C GLU A 249 22.52 -9.77 -22.33
N TYR A 250 21.93 -8.65 -21.89
CA TYR A 250 22.70 -7.52 -21.37
C TYR A 250 23.49 -7.87 -20.13
N TYR A 251 22.91 -8.65 -19.22
CA TYR A 251 23.59 -9.08 -18.00
C TYR A 251 24.70 -10.08 -18.32
N PHE A 252 24.46 -11.04 -19.23
CA PHE A 252 25.48 -11.99 -19.68
C PHE A 252 26.69 -11.26 -20.28
N ARG A 253 26.47 -10.33 -21.21
CA ARG A 253 27.51 -9.51 -21.81
C ARG A 253 28.24 -8.65 -20.77
N MET A 254 27.53 -8.07 -19.83
CA MET A 254 28.08 -7.25 -18.75
C MET A 254 29.09 -8.05 -17.90
N ILE A 255 28.71 -9.28 -17.49
CA ILE A 255 29.60 -10.16 -16.73
C ILE A 255 30.84 -10.55 -17.55
N ASP A 256 30.71 -10.85 -18.84
CA ASP A 256 31.85 -11.17 -19.71
C ASP A 256 32.80 -9.98 -19.82
N HIS A 257 32.31 -8.74 -19.90
CA HIS A 257 33.15 -7.53 -19.86
C HIS A 257 33.80 -7.31 -18.50
N PHE A 258 33.11 -7.60 -17.39
CA PHE A 258 33.75 -7.53 -16.06
C PHE A 258 34.90 -8.53 -15.94
N LEU A 259 34.72 -9.76 -16.43
CA LEU A 259 35.77 -10.78 -16.43
C LEU A 259 36.95 -10.40 -17.31
N ALA A 260 36.73 -9.64 -18.40
CA ALA A 260 37.76 -9.10 -19.27
C ALA A 260 38.38 -7.80 -18.74
N ALA A 261 37.89 -7.28 -17.60
CA ALA A 261 38.30 -5.99 -17.04
C ALA A 261 38.07 -4.78 -17.99
N ASP A 262 37.08 -4.91 -18.88
CA ASP A 262 36.72 -3.87 -19.85
C ASP A 262 35.58 -3.00 -19.32
N TYR A 263 35.94 -2.00 -18.51
CA TYR A 263 34.98 -1.04 -17.96
C TYR A 263 34.39 -0.14 -19.05
N THR A 264 35.08 0.10 -20.16
CA THR A 264 34.59 0.97 -21.24
C THR A 264 33.37 0.37 -21.92
N SER A 265 33.46 -0.90 -22.32
CA SER A 265 32.30 -1.61 -22.90
C SER A 265 31.16 -1.76 -21.92
N ALA A 266 31.43 -1.98 -20.62
CA ALA A 266 30.42 -2.02 -19.59
C ALA A 266 29.65 -0.68 -19.46
N LEU A 267 30.34 0.46 -19.51
CA LEU A 267 29.71 1.79 -19.48
C LEU A 267 28.91 2.08 -20.76
N LEU A 268 29.39 1.65 -21.93
CA LEU A 268 28.67 1.81 -23.20
C LEU A 268 27.37 0.99 -23.22
N ILE A 269 27.39 -0.25 -22.70
CA ILE A 269 26.20 -1.06 -22.53
C ILE A 269 25.20 -0.38 -21.60
N PHE A 270 25.67 0.19 -20.49
CA PHE A 270 24.79 0.92 -19.56
C PHE A 270 24.18 2.16 -20.22
N ASP A 271 24.93 2.92 -21.00
CA ASP A 271 24.40 4.06 -21.75
C ASP A 271 23.38 3.62 -22.82
N GLU A 272 23.61 2.49 -23.51
CA GLU A 272 22.63 1.87 -24.42
C GLU A 272 21.32 1.54 -23.71
N ILE A 273 21.41 0.94 -22.50
CA ILE A 273 20.24 0.59 -21.68
C ILE A 273 19.45 1.85 -21.30
N LEU A 274 20.13 2.91 -20.87
CA LEU A 274 19.48 4.18 -20.53
C LEU A 274 18.85 4.85 -21.76
N SER A 275 19.50 4.80 -22.91
CA SER A 275 19.00 5.38 -24.17
C SER A 275 17.71 4.70 -24.65
N LYS A 276 17.53 3.41 -24.33
CA LYS A 276 16.31 2.65 -24.57
C LYS A 276 15.20 2.93 -23.56
N GLY A 277 15.42 3.81 -22.58
CA GLY A 277 14.42 4.24 -21.60
C GLY A 277 14.31 3.33 -20.37
N PHE A 278 15.22 2.39 -20.15
CA PHE A 278 15.21 1.55 -18.95
C PHE A 278 15.61 2.33 -17.70
N ASN A 279 14.98 1.99 -16.59
CA ASN A 279 15.30 2.61 -15.30
C ASN A 279 16.61 2.06 -14.74
N ALA A 280 17.52 2.95 -14.35
CA ALA A 280 18.83 2.62 -13.84
C ALA A 280 18.80 1.78 -12.54
N LEU A 281 17.82 2.01 -11.65
CA LEU A 281 17.63 1.19 -10.45
C LEU A 281 17.20 -0.24 -10.79
N HIS A 282 16.29 -0.40 -11.75
CA HIS A 282 15.88 -1.73 -12.20
C HIS A 282 17.04 -2.50 -12.87
N PHE A 283 17.90 -1.79 -13.58
CA PHE A 283 19.11 -2.39 -14.15
C PHE A 283 20.04 -2.95 -13.06
N ILE A 284 20.38 -2.15 -12.03
CA ILE A 284 21.31 -2.59 -10.98
C ILE A 284 20.71 -3.72 -10.14
N SER A 285 19.39 -3.67 -9.84
CA SER A 285 18.67 -4.73 -9.14
C SER A 285 18.63 -6.03 -9.96
N GLY A 286 18.41 -5.93 -11.28
CA GLY A 286 18.51 -7.07 -12.18
C GLY A 286 19.91 -7.67 -12.25
N LEU A 287 20.95 -6.83 -12.22
CA LEU A 287 22.35 -7.28 -12.18
C LEU A 287 22.66 -8.02 -10.87
N SER A 288 22.17 -7.53 -9.72
CA SER A 288 22.29 -8.23 -8.43
C SER A 288 21.61 -9.60 -8.48
N SER A 289 20.39 -9.67 -9.05
CA SER A 289 19.65 -10.92 -9.22
C SER A 289 20.41 -11.89 -10.12
N HIS A 290 20.98 -11.41 -11.23
CA HIS A 290 21.78 -12.21 -12.14
C HIS A 290 23.04 -12.79 -11.47
N LEU A 291 23.76 -11.99 -10.68
CA LEU A 291 24.93 -12.44 -9.89
C LEU A 291 24.53 -13.51 -8.86
N ARG A 292 23.41 -13.33 -8.18
CA ARG A 292 22.85 -14.32 -7.25
C ARG A 292 22.56 -15.64 -7.97
N ASP A 293 21.94 -15.58 -9.14
CA ASP A 293 21.58 -16.76 -9.92
C ASP A 293 22.81 -17.50 -10.43
N LEU A 294 23.88 -16.78 -10.81
CA LEU A 294 25.18 -17.40 -11.14
C LEU A 294 25.79 -18.15 -9.94
N ILE A 295 25.65 -17.64 -8.71
CA ILE A 295 26.11 -18.33 -7.50
C ILE A 295 25.28 -19.61 -7.26
N VAL A 296 23.97 -19.50 -7.40
CA VAL A 296 23.02 -20.61 -7.16
C VAL A 296 23.22 -21.74 -8.18
N CYS A 297 23.47 -21.42 -9.45
CA CYS A 297 23.70 -22.39 -10.52
C CYS A 297 24.92 -23.30 -10.33
N ARG A 298 25.84 -22.97 -9.44
CA ARG A 298 27.08 -23.74 -9.26
C ARG A 298 26.88 -25.13 -8.65
N LYS A 299 25.80 -25.31 -7.90
CA LYS A 299 25.49 -26.59 -7.25
C LYS A 299 24.17 -27.11 -7.82
N GLU A 300 24.17 -28.32 -8.35
CA GLU A 300 22.98 -28.97 -8.88
C GLU A 300 21.82 -29.05 -7.86
N ALA A 301 22.14 -29.29 -6.58
CA ALA A 301 21.15 -29.27 -5.51
C ALA A 301 20.41 -27.93 -5.32
N SER A 302 20.95 -26.84 -5.83
CA SER A 302 20.38 -25.49 -5.72
C SER A 302 19.57 -25.08 -6.96
N GLU A 303 19.53 -25.91 -8.02
CA GLU A 303 18.82 -25.58 -9.27
C GLU A 303 17.32 -25.37 -9.05
N SER A 304 16.72 -26.08 -8.08
CA SER A 304 15.32 -25.87 -7.70
C SER A 304 14.99 -24.47 -7.18
N LEU A 305 16.02 -23.71 -6.77
CA LEU A 305 15.88 -22.31 -6.31
C LEU A 305 15.88 -21.31 -7.48
N LEU A 306 16.21 -21.77 -8.70
CA LEU A 306 16.20 -20.95 -9.90
C LEU A 306 14.81 -20.98 -10.50
N GLN A 307 14.24 -19.82 -10.66
CA GLN A 307 12.94 -19.64 -11.30
C GLN A 307 13.15 -19.19 -12.77
N LEU A 308 14.03 -19.90 -13.51
CA LEU A 308 14.43 -19.54 -14.86
C LEU A 308 13.97 -20.62 -15.86
N PRO A 309 13.70 -20.25 -17.14
CA PRO A 309 13.47 -21.20 -18.21
C PRO A 309 14.67 -22.16 -18.38
N GLY A 310 14.42 -23.39 -18.75
CA GLY A 310 15.46 -24.40 -18.94
C GLY A 310 16.53 -24.02 -19.96
N SER A 311 16.17 -23.26 -20.99
CA SER A 311 17.08 -22.68 -21.98
C SER A 311 18.14 -21.76 -21.35
N LEU A 312 17.72 -20.90 -20.42
CA LEU A 312 18.58 -19.96 -19.72
C LEU A 312 19.44 -20.65 -18.67
N VAL A 313 18.96 -21.65 -17.95
CA VAL A 313 19.71 -22.38 -16.91
C VAL A 313 21.03 -22.93 -17.47
N ARG A 314 21.04 -23.43 -18.71
CA ARG A 314 22.27 -23.91 -19.36
C ARG A 314 23.30 -22.79 -19.52
N ARG A 315 22.88 -21.62 -20.00
CA ARG A 315 23.78 -20.45 -20.18
C ARG A 315 24.30 -19.95 -18.84
N TYR A 316 23.46 -19.92 -17.80
CA TYR A 316 23.89 -19.57 -16.45
C TYR A 316 24.98 -20.53 -15.92
N LYS A 317 24.83 -21.84 -16.15
CA LYS A 317 25.86 -22.84 -15.79
C LYS A 317 27.19 -22.58 -16.50
N GLU A 318 27.13 -22.32 -17.81
CA GLU A 318 28.31 -22.03 -18.63
C GLU A 318 29.05 -20.76 -18.14
N GLN A 319 28.34 -19.67 -17.89
CA GLN A 319 28.95 -18.43 -17.40
C GLN A 319 29.41 -18.56 -15.93
N SER A 320 28.63 -19.23 -15.09
CA SER A 320 28.99 -19.49 -13.69
C SER A 320 30.31 -20.27 -13.57
N ALA A 321 30.58 -21.22 -14.50
CA ALA A 321 31.86 -21.96 -14.54
C ALA A 321 33.06 -21.04 -14.81
N LYS A 322 32.90 -19.95 -15.56
CA LYS A 322 33.92 -18.96 -15.85
C LYS A 322 34.20 -18.00 -14.67
N CYS A 323 33.25 -17.82 -13.78
CA CYS A 323 33.36 -16.90 -12.65
C CYS A 323 33.93 -17.57 -11.40
N SER A 324 34.78 -16.90 -10.63
CA SER A 324 35.19 -17.38 -9.31
C SER A 324 34.14 -17.05 -8.25
N VAL A 325 34.00 -17.90 -7.21
CA VAL A 325 33.03 -17.63 -6.12
C VAL A 325 33.33 -16.34 -5.37
N PRO A 326 34.60 -16.03 -5.03
CA PRO A 326 34.94 -14.76 -4.40
C PRO A 326 34.54 -13.55 -5.24
N PHE A 327 34.75 -13.61 -6.57
CA PHE A 327 34.31 -12.54 -7.49
C PHE A 327 32.82 -12.33 -7.44
N LEU A 328 32.02 -13.41 -7.57
CA LEU A 328 30.56 -13.30 -7.56
C LEU A 328 30.04 -12.77 -6.24
N TYR A 329 30.62 -13.19 -5.12
CA TYR A 329 30.22 -12.73 -3.79
C TYR A 329 30.51 -11.23 -3.60
N GLU A 330 31.73 -10.79 -3.96
CA GLU A 330 32.10 -9.38 -3.84
C GLU A 330 31.34 -8.50 -4.83
N ALA A 331 31.10 -8.98 -6.06
CA ALA A 331 30.27 -8.30 -7.03
C ALA A 331 28.84 -8.10 -6.52
N LEU A 332 28.26 -9.14 -5.92
CA LEU A 332 26.93 -9.05 -5.30
C LEU A 332 26.89 -8.05 -4.14
N ASN A 333 27.93 -8.04 -3.29
CA ASN A 333 28.06 -7.09 -2.18
C ASN A 333 28.11 -5.64 -2.69
N ILE A 334 28.89 -5.38 -3.74
CA ILE A 334 29.01 -4.05 -4.36
C ILE A 334 27.69 -3.59 -4.98
N THR A 335 26.99 -4.49 -5.72
CA THR A 335 25.72 -4.13 -6.38
C THR A 335 24.60 -3.88 -5.38
N THR A 336 24.47 -4.71 -4.33
CA THR A 336 23.47 -4.50 -3.26
C THR A 336 23.76 -3.24 -2.46
N GLY A 337 25.04 -2.91 -2.22
CA GLY A 337 25.44 -1.64 -1.61
C GLY A 337 25.07 -0.42 -2.47
N CYS A 338 25.19 -0.53 -3.79
CA CYS A 338 24.76 0.49 -4.73
C CYS A 338 23.23 0.69 -4.71
N GLU A 339 22.45 -0.40 -4.68
CA GLU A 339 20.99 -0.32 -4.57
C GLU A 339 20.54 0.41 -3.31
N ALA A 340 21.15 0.08 -2.17
CA ALA A 340 20.83 0.71 -0.88
C ALA A 340 21.13 2.22 -0.90
N ALA A 341 22.25 2.63 -1.52
CA ALA A 341 22.68 4.02 -1.61
C ALA A 341 21.97 4.83 -2.70
N TYR A 342 21.31 4.17 -3.66
CA TYR A 342 20.79 4.80 -4.88
C TYR A 342 19.83 5.96 -4.61
N ARG A 343 18.88 5.80 -3.68
CA ARG A 343 17.87 6.83 -3.36
C ARG A 343 18.44 8.03 -2.62
N GLN A 344 19.57 7.85 -1.93
CA GLN A 344 20.21 8.90 -1.13
C GLN A 344 21.27 9.66 -1.94
N SER A 345 21.67 9.12 -3.10
CA SER A 345 22.69 9.74 -3.97
C SER A 345 22.14 10.95 -4.71
N GLY A 346 22.85 12.06 -4.65
CA GLY A 346 22.56 13.27 -5.44
C GLY A 346 22.84 13.10 -6.95
N ASN A 347 23.70 12.14 -7.34
CA ASN A 347 23.97 11.80 -8.73
C ASN A 347 23.90 10.28 -8.92
N GLN A 348 22.69 9.82 -9.23
CA GLN A 348 22.37 8.41 -9.37
C GLN A 348 23.10 7.73 -10.53
N ARG A 349 23.29 8.45 -11.65
CA ARG A 349 24.01 7.94 -12.82
C ARG A 349 25.48 7.68 -12.48
N LEU A 350 26.14 8.65 -11.89
CA LEU A 350 27.55 8.54 -11.48
C LEU A 350 27.78 7.40 -10.48
N LEU A 351 26.83 7.19 -9.54
CA LEU A 351 26.91 6.09 -8.58
C LEU A 351 26.97 4.73 -9.27
N ILE A 352 26.10 4.51 -10.28
CA ILE A 352 26.08 3.25 -11.04
C ILE A 352 27.34 3.12 -11.91
N GLU A 353 27.71 4.16 -12.65
CA GLU A 353 28.92 4.15 -13.47
C GLU A 353 30.18 3.80 -12.65
N PHE A 354 30.32 4.40 -11.46
CA PHE A 354 31.38 4.08 -10.53
C PHE A 354 31.33 2.64 -10.01
N THR A 355 30.12 2.14 -9.77
CA THR A 355 29.89 0.74 -9.39
C THR A 355 30.30 -0.23 -10.48
N LEU A 356 29.96 0.03 -11.75
CA LEU A 356 30.37 -0.78 -12.90
C LEU A 356 31.89 -0.78 -13.09
N MET A 357 32.54 0.37 -12.90
CA MET A 357 34.00 0.45 -12.90
C MET A 357 34.63 -0.40 -11.79
N LYS A 358 34.10 -0.33 -10.55
CA LYS A 358 34.56 -1.18 -9.45
C LYS A 358 34.43 -2.67 -9.78
N LEU A 359 33.31 -3.09 -10.36
CA LEU A 359 33.08 -4.48 -10.76
C LEU A 359 34.09 -4.95 -11.81
N SER A 360 34.42 -4.11 -12.78
CA SER A 360 35.41 -4.43 -13.81
C SER A 360 36.84 -4.59 -13.26
N PHE A 361 37.18 -3.89 -12.16
CA PHE A 361 38.50 -4.01 -11.54
C PHE A 361 38.62 -5.15 -10.52
N LEU A 362 37.54 -5.79 -10.12
CA LEU A 362 37.57 -6.89 -9.14
C LEU A 362 38.42 -8.08 -9.60
N VAL A 363 38.45 -8.36 -10.89
CA VAL A 363 39.23 -9.51 -11.46
C VAL A 363 40.73 -9.25 -11.44
N GLN A 364 41.15 -8.00 -11.59
CA GLN A 364 42.57 -7.64 -11.60
C GLN A 364 43.22 -7.52 -10.21
N GLY A 365 42.41 -7.71 -9.11
CA GLY A 365 42.86 -7.38 -7.77
C GLY A 365 42.98 -5.86 -7.66
N VAL A 366 42.14 -5.23 -6.83
CA VAL A 366 42.18 -3.78 -6.61
C VAL A 366 43.63 -3.37 -6.37
N PRO A 367 44.26 -2.52 -7.22
CA PRO A 367 45.53 -1.92 -6.86
C PRO A 367 45.25 -1.21 -5.53
N ASN A 368 45.94 -1.65 -4.49
CA ASN A 368 45.85 -1.08 -3.15
C ASN A 368 46.20 0.40 -3.27
N VAL A 369 45.21 1.25 -3.49
CA VAL A 369 45.39 2.71 -3.46
C VAL A 369 45.66 3.02 -2.01
N GLN A 370 46.93 2.94 -1.63
CA GLN A 370 47.37 3.51 -0.38
C GLN A 370 46.89 4.96 -0.34
N PRO A 371 46.29 5.42 0.74
CA PRO A 371 45.94 6.83 0.85
C PRO A 371 47.20 7.66 0.61
N VAL A 372 47.16 8.52 -0.40
CA VAL A 372 48.22 9.49 -0.71
C VAL A 372 48.52 10.23 0.57
N PRO A 373 49.75 10.21 1.11
CA PRO A 373 50.09 10.99 2.28
C PRO A 373 49.91 12.46 1.92
N GLN A 374 49.03 13.14 2.60
CA GLN A 374 48.87 14.60 2.51
C GLN A 374 50.20 15.24 2.96
N SER A 375 51.02 15.67 2.01
CA SER A 375 52.16 16.52 2.27
C SER A 375 51.67 17.94 2.59
N ALA A 376 51.36 18.19 3.84
CA ALA A 376 51.27 19.53 4.36
C ALA A 376 52.62 19.87 4.99
N GLY A 377 53.39 20.73 4.32
CA GLY A 377 54.62 21.30 4.86
C GLY A 377 54.31 22.20 6.06
N ALA A 378 54.92 21.87 7.20
CA ALA A 378 55.11 22.78 8.29
C ALA A 378 56.52 22.56 8.87
N PRO A 379 57.24 23.60 9.35
CA PRO A 379 58.68 23.56 9.57
C PRO A 379 59.07 22.72 10.80
N GLN A 380 60.18 21.96 10.63
CA GLN A 380 60.78 21.15 11.67
C GLN A 380 61.38 22.03 12.78
N VAL A 381 60.95 21.76 14.01
CA VAL A 381 61.68 22.10 15.23
C VAL A 381 62.32 20.82 15.75
N VAL A 382 63.67 20.82 15.84
CA VAL A 382 64.48 19.70 16.31
C VAL A 382 64.43 19.64 17.84
N PRO A 383 64.08 18.51 18.49
CA PRO A 383 64.35 18.29 19.91
C PRO A 383 65.58 17.41 20.14
N PRO A 384 66.28 17.58 21.27
CA PRO A 384 67.54 16.88 21.56
C PRO A 384 67.36 15.44 22.00
N ALA A 385 68.41 14.65 21.86
CA ALA A 385 68.52 13.19 22.02
C ALA A 385 68.14 12.63 23.39
N PRO A 386 67.64 11.38 23.44
CA PRO A 386 67.22 10.75 24.70
C PRO A 386 68.31 9.96 25.39
N GLN A 387 68.35 10.06 26.72
CA GLN A 387 69.08 9.18 27.60
C GLN A 387 68.37 7.85 27.79
N GLN A 388 69.16 6.77 27.78
CA GLN A 388 68.74 5.40 28.06
C GLN A 388 68.33 5.24 29.53
N SER A 389 67.23 4.57 29.80
CA SER A 389 66.92 3.97 31.08
C SER A 389 66.24 2.59 30.91
N GLN A 390 66.63 1.71 31.77
CA GLN A 390 66.51 0.25 31.82
C GLN A 390 65.07 -0.31 31.94
N PRO A 391 64.89 -1.63 31.71
CA PRO A 391 63.58 -2.28 31.62
C PRO A 391 62.97 -2.62 33.00
N LEU A 392 61.70 -2.29 33.19
CA LEU A 392 60.91 -2.71 34.34
C LEU A 392 59.98 -3.88 33.98
N GLN A 393 59.92 -4.80 34.95
CA GLN A 393 59.34 -6.11 34.96
C GLN A 393 57.82 -6.15 34.65
N GLN A 394 57.36 -7.23 34.05
CA GLN A 394 55.99 -7.63 33.85
C GLN A 394 55.25 -7.87 35.16
N PRO A 395 54.00 -7.47 35.34
CA PRO A 395 53.12 -7.98 36.37
C PRO A 395 52.37 -9.24 35.91
N GLN A 396 52.30 -10.22 36.83
CA GLN A 396 51.64 -11.50 36.69
C GLN A 396 50.10 -11.39 36.59
N PRO A 397 49.39 -12.40 36.06
CA PRO A 397 47.96 -12.37 35.87
C PRO A 397 47.18 -12.58 37.17
N VAL A 398 46.15 -11.76 37.40
CA VAL A 398 45.20 -11.85 38.49
C VAL A 398 44.13 -12.88 38.13
N GLN A 399 43.92 -13.82 39.06
CA GLN A 399 42.93 -14.89 39.00
C GLN A 399 41.49 -14.36 38.99
N GLN A 400 40.64 -14.95 38.18
CA GLN A 400 39.20 -14.76 38.15
C GLN A 400 38.54 -15.36 39.39
N PRO A 401 37.54 -14.73 40.03
CA PRO A 401 36.71 -15.38 41.06
C PRO A 401 35.63 -16.26 40.41
N ALA A 402 35.37 -17.40 41.06
CA ALA A 402 34.42 -18.42 40.68
C ALA A 402 32.93 -17.94 40.76
N PRO A 403 32.00 -18.56 40.00
CA PRO A 403 30.60 -18.15 39.95
C PRO A 403 29.84 -18.57 41.22
N VAL A 404 29.07 -17.59 41.75
CA VAL A 404 28.16 -17.82 42.89
C VAL A 404 26.87 -18.44 42.33
N GLN A 405 26.48 -19.59 42.86
CA GLN A 405 25.22 -20.27 42.64
C GLN A 405 24.07 -19.47 43.28
N SER A 406 23.10 -19.04 42.49
CA SER A 406 21.83 -18.48 42.95
C SER A 406 20.84 -19.60 43.27
N GLN A 407 20.37 -19.64 44.50
CA GLN A 407 19.29 -20.51 45.00
C GLN A 407 17.92 -19.99 44.48
N PRO A 408 16.92 -20.90 44.28
CA PRO A 408 15.60 -20.50 43.78
C PRO A 408 14.72 -19.91 44.88
N LEU A 409 14.07 -18.77 44.58
CA LEU A 409 13.05 -18.17 45.43
C LEU A 409 11.72 -18.92 45.27
N GLN A 410 11.16 -19.26 46.43
CA GLN A 410 9.89 -19.94 46.64
C GLN A 410 8.70 -19.04 46.23
N GLN A 411 7.71 -19.63 45.58
CA GLN A 411 6.40 -19.05 45.29
C GLN A 411 5.58 -18.89 46.58
N PRO A 412 4.79 -17.80 46.75
CA PRO A 412 3.75 -17.75 47.79
C PRO A 412 2.45 -18.40 47.28
N ALA A 413 1.81 -19.16 48.18
CA ALA A 413 0.55 -19.84 47.97
C ALA A 413 -0.67 -18.91 47.93
N PRO A 414 -1.84 -19.38 47.39
CA PRO A 414 -3.01 -18.54 47.14
C PRO A 414 -3.88 -18.32 48.37
N SER A 415 -4.30 -17.07 48.61
CA SER A 415 -5.28 -16.70 49.64
C SER A 415 -6.72 -16.92 49.10
N GLN A 416 -7.57 -17.50 49.94
CA GLN A 416 -8.99 -17.79 49.72
C GLN A 416 -9.88 -16.53 49.81
N PRO A 417 -11.14 -16.61 49.34
CA PRO A 417 -12.01 -15.45 49.05
C PRO A 417 -12.76 -14.94 50.29
N VAL A 418 -12.95 -13.61 50.34
CA VAL A 418 -13.83 -12.94 51.32
C VAL A 418 -15.16 -12.63 50.66
N ALA A 419 -16.22 -12.84 51.42
CA ALA A 419 -17.62 -12.85 51.07
C ALA A 419 -18.19 -11.46 50.69
N THR A 420 -19.11 -11.53 49.78
CA THR A 420 -20.29 -10.73 49.43
C THR A 420 -20.82 -9.72 50.44
N GLU A 421 -21.00 -8.48 50.05
CA GLU A 421 -22.03 -7.56 50.56
C GLU A 421 -22.86 -7.00 49.40
N GLU A 422 -24.18 -7.20 49.51
CA GLU A 422 -25.22 -6.64 48.65
C GLU A 422 -25.40 -5.12 48.89
N PRO A 423 -25.64 -4.30 47.84
CA PRO A 423 -26.15 -2.95 48.03
C PRO A 423 -27.68 -2.87 47.90
N ALA A 424 -28.26 -2.14 48.84
CA ALA A 424 -29.69 -1.86 49.01
C ALA A 424 -30.33 -1.03 47.86
N PRO A 425 -31.67 -1.02 47.75
CA PRO A 425 -32.40 -0.54 46.58
C PRO A 425 -32.61 0.98 46.53
N VAL A 426 -32.58 1.55 45.33
CA VAL A 426 -32.84 2.95 44.99
C VAL A 426 -34.34 3.17 44.74
N PRO A 427 -34.95 4.27 45.21
CA PRO A 427 -36.37 4.56 45.06
C PRO A 427 -36.75 5.11 43.67
N PRO A 428 -38.06 5.03 43.26
CA PRO A 428 -38.49 5.32 41.89
C PRO A 428 -38.67 6.83 41.63
N ALA A 429 -38.36 7.25 40.40
CA ALA A 429 -38.59 8.58 39.88
C ALA A 429 -40.06 8.79 39.41
N PRO A 430 -40.58 10.03 39.44
CA PRO A 430 -41.98 10.31 39.15
C PRO A 430 -42.32 10.39 37.66
N ALA A 431 -43.54 10.01 37.34
CA ALA A 431 -44.18 10.04 36.04
C ALA A 431 -44.30 11.45 35.45
N VAL A 432 -44.07 11.60 34.16
CA VAL A 432 -44.36 12.81 33.40
C VAL A 432 -45.35 12.50 32.28
N SER A 433 -46.32 13.38 32.22
CA SER A 433 -47.57 13.46 31.44
C SER A 433 -47.38 13.55 29.93
N ALA A 434 -48.31 12.90 29.24
CA ALA A 434 -48.94 13.03 27.91
C ALA A 434 -48.36 13.98 26.84
N ALA A 435 -48.20 13.38 25.65
CA ALA A 435 -47.96 14.00 24.35
C ALA A 435 -49.21 14.66 23.74
N PRO A 436 -49.05 15.61 22.80
CA PRO A 436 -50.06 15.87 21.78
C PRO A 436 -49.64 15.34 20.38
N ALA A 437 -50.67 14.98 19.62
CA ALA A 437 -50.70 14.25 18.35
C ALA A 437 -50.10 14.99 17.13
N PRO A 438 -49.84 14.30 15.99
CA PRO A 438 -48.92 14.74 14.93
C PRO A 438 -49.58 15.57 13.84
N ALA A 439 -48.81 16.56 13.33
CA ALA A 439 -49.15 17.30 12.13
C ALA A 439 -48.76 16.53 10.85
N GLN A 440 -49.64 16.57 9.86
CA GLN A 440 -49.59 15.89 8.58
C GLN A 440 -48.38 16.31 7.73
N LYS A 441 -47.65 15.33 7.19
CA LYS A 441 -46.58 15.51 6.19
C LYS A 441 -47.20 15.62 4.78
N ALA A 442 -46.86 16.68 4.05
CA ALA A 442 -47.09 16.83 2.62
C ALA A 442 -46.12 15.92 1.81
N PRO A 443 -46.52 15.39 0.65
CA PRO A 443 -45.72 14.43 -0.10
C PRO A 443 -44.55 15.08 -0.86
N LEU A 444 -43.35 14.50 -0.72
CA LEU A 444 -42.17 14.77 -1.53
C LEU A 444 -42.42 14.28 -2.98
N ARG A 445 -42.42 15.18 -3.93
CA ARG A 445 -42.37 14.89 -5.36
C ARG A 445 -40.95 14.46 -5.76
N THR A 446 -40.77 13.19 -6.06
CA THR A 446 -39.64 12.67 -6.81
C THR A 446 -39.78 13.07 -8.27
N GLY A 447 -39.01 14.08 -8.71
CA GLY A 447 -38.92 14.47 -10.11
C GLY A 447 -37.85 13.65 -10.82
N SER A 448 -38.26 12.62 -11.58
CA SER A 448 -37.38 12.00 -12.58
C SER A 448 -37.24 12.97 -13.75
N LEU A 449 -36.02 13.42 -14.03
CA LEU A 449 -35.70 14.23 -15.21
C LEU A 449 -35.77 13.34 -16.46
N SER A 450 -36.80 13.53 -17.27
CA SER A 450 -36.97 12.87 -18.56
C SER A 450 -36.01 13.47 -19.60
N VAL A 451 -35.40 12.61 -20.43
CA VAL A 451 -34.55 12.99 -21.58
C VAL A 451 -35.28 13.96 -22.53
N ARG A 452 -36.62 13.94 -22.53
CA ARG A 452 -37.47 14.84 -23.32
C ARG A 452 -37.41 16.29 -22.85
N ASP A 453 -37.22 16.54 -21.55
CA ASP A 453 -37.08 17.91 -21.02
C ASP A 453 -35.69 18.52 -21.32
N MET A 454 -34.66 17.69 -21.48
CA MET A 454 -33.35 18.15 -21.95
C MET A 454 -33.37 18.54 -23.44
N LEU A 455 -34.08 17.79 -24.26
CA LEU A 455 -34.22 18.11 -25.71
C LEU A 455 -35.03 19.37 -25.92
N MET A 456 -36.13 19.60 -25.19
CA MET A 456 -36.92 20.85 -25.30
C MET A 456 -36.12 22.09 -24.87
N LYS A 457 -35.27 21.98 -23.84
CA LYS A 457 -34.37 23.08 -23.43
C LYS A 457 -33.25 23.35 -24.45
N ALA A 458 -32.80 22.33 -25.19
CA ALA A 458 -31.85 22.53 -26.28
C ALA A 458 -32.47 23.21 -27.50
N GLU A 459 -33.72 22.90 -27.86
CA GLU A 459 -34.43 23.56 -28.97
C GLU A 459 -34.85 25.01 -28.66
N GLN A 460 -35.16 25.34 -27.42
CA GLN A 460 -35.41 26.71 -26.98
C GLN A 460 -34.17 27.59 -27.02
N ARG A 461 -32.98 27.03 -26.81
CA ARG A 461 -31.69 27.75 -26.95
C ARG A 461 -31.30 28.02 -28.39
N ALA A 462 -31.86 27.32 -29.37
CA ALA A 462 -31.57 27.50 -30.79
C ALA A 462 -32.46 28.57 -31.48
N ARG A 463 -33.53 29.02 -30.82
CA ARG A 463 -34.36 30.13 -31.28
C ARG A 463 -34.03 31.37 -30.46
N GLY A 464 -33.06 32.15 -30.93
CA GLY A 464 -32.60 33.37 -30.30
C GLY A 464 -33.77 34.32 -29.97
N VAL A 465 -34.05 34.44 -28.67
CA VAL A 465 -34.77 35.57 -28.10
C VAL A 465 -33.83 36.19 -27.11
N GLU A 466 -33.28 37.34 -27.45
CA GLU A 466 -32.58 38.25 -26.53
C GLU A 466 -33.60 38.74 -25.48
N GLU A 467 -33.62 38.15 -24.33
CA GLU A 467 -34.18 38.78 -23.14
C GLU A 467 -33.02 39.34 -22.31
N THR A 468 -33.03 40.63 -22.11
CA THR A 468 -32.20 41.40 -21.19
C THR A 468 -32.48 40.92 -19.76
N SER A 469 -31.79 39.86 -19.33
CA SER A 469 -31.74 39.48 -17.94
C SER A 469 -30.80 40.40 -17.18
N THR A 470 -31.26 40.96 -16.06
CA THR A 470 -30.48 41.78 -15.12
C THR A 470 -29.25 41.02 -14.63
N GLU A 471 -28.16 41.72 -14.37
CA GLU A 471 -26.87 41.15 -13.88
C GLU A 471 -27.05 40.24 -12.65
N GLU A 472 -28.10 40.43 -11.83
CA GLU A 472 -28.45 39.61 -10.67
C GLU A 472 -28.89 38.18 -11.05
N GLU A 473 -29.56 37.95 -12.19
CA GLU A 473 -29.95 36.60 -12.62
C GLU A 473 -28.80 35.77 -13.18
N ARG A 474 -27.70 36.40 -13.61
CA ARG A 474 -26.50 35.72 -14.13
C ARG A 474 -25.57 35.25 -13.03
N GLY A 475 -25.77 35.69 -11.76
CA GLY A 475 -24.88 35.39 -10.64
C GLY A 475 -23.52 36.12 -10.79
N GLU A 476 -23.51 37.28 -11.42
CA GLU A 476 -22.32 38.11 -11.68
C GLU A 476 -22.34 39.43 -10.88
N ARG A 477 -23.11 39.45 -9.77
CA ARG A 477 -23.17 40.64 -8.91
C ARG A 477 -21.77 40.99 -8.40
N PRO A 478 -21.26 42.23 -8.61
CA PRO A 478 -20.02 42.67 -8.00
C PRO A 478 -20.16 42.62 -6.46
N PHE A 479 -19.15 42.15 -5.78
CA PHE A 479 -19.10 42.06 -4.32
C PHE A 479 -18.07 43.02 -3.76
N THR A 480 -18.29 43.48 -2.53
CA THR A 480 -17.32 44.30 -1.79
C THR A 480 -16.46 43.41 -0.89
N MET A 481 -15.28 43.92 -0.50
CA MET A 481 -14.41 43.18 0.42
C MET A 481 -15.10 42.94 1.78
N ASP A 482 -15.96 43.86 2.22
CA ASP A 482 -16.70 43.68 3.47
C ASP A 482 -17.71 42.52 3.39
N GLU A 483 -18.44 42.39 2.31
CA GLU A 483 -19.33 41.25 2.05
C GLU A 483 -18.56 39.93 2.01
N PHE A 484 -17.41 39.92 1.35
CA PHE A 484 -16.52 38.76 1.34
C PHE A 484 -16.04 38.39 2.74
N MET A 485 -15.62 39.37 3.56
CA MET A 485 -15.11 39.13 4.91
C MET A 485 -16.19 38.54 5.85
N VAL A 486 -17.45 38.93 5.70
CA VAL A 486 -18.56 38.31 6.42
C VAL A 486 -18.67 36.82 6.06
N ALA A 487 -18.74 36.52 4.76
CA ALA A 487 -18.80 35.14 4.26
C ALA A 487 -17.56 34.31 4.63
N TRP A 488 -16.37 34.93 4.67
CA TRP A 488 -15.11 34.31 5.06
C TRP A 488 -15.10 33.90 6.54
N ARG A 489 -15.57 34.77 7.44
CA ARG A 489 -15.68 34.46 8.87
C ARG A 489 -16.69 33.32 9.11
N GLU A 490 -17.84 33.36 8.48
CA GLU A 490 -18.81 32.26 8.56
C GLU A 490 -18.21 30.94 8.08
N PHE A 491 -17.43 30.95 6.99
CA PHE A 491 -16.75 29.78 6.50
C PHE A 491 -15.74 29.21 7.50
N ILE A 492 -14.95 30.08 8.17
CA ILE A 492 -14.01 29.69 9.21
C ILE A 492 -14.74 29.04 10.40
N GLU A 493 -15.89 29.59 10.82
CA GLU A 493 -16.70 29.02 11.89
C GLU A 493 -17.31 27.65 11.50
N GLU A 494 -17.76 27.48 10.26
CA GLU A 494 -18.22 26.18 9.73
C GLU A 494 -17.10 25.13 9.74
N GLU A 495 -15.88 25.51 9.33
CA GLU A 495 -14.73 24.60 9.38
C GLU A 495 -14.32 24.26 10.83
N ARG A 496 -14.47 25.21 11.77
CA ARG A 496 -14.25 24.98 13.21
C ARG A 496 -15.31 24.04 13.80
N ALA A 497 -16.58 24.23 13.46
CA ALA A 497 -17.69 23.37 13.87
C ALA A 497 -17.53 21.94 13.30
N ALA A 498 -16.97 21.82 12.10
CA ALA A 498 -16.65 20.53 11.45
C ALA A 498 -15.39 19.85 12.03
N LYS A 499 -14.87 20.30 13.18
CA LYS A 499 -13.65 19.79 13.86
C LYS A 499 -12.35 19.91 13.04
N ARG A 500 -12.30 20.79 12.06
CA ARG A 500 -11.10 21.10 11.27
C ARG A 500 -10.38 22.35 11.79
N THR A 501 -10.06 22.33 13.07
CA THR A 501 -9.50 23.49 13.81
C THR A 501 -8.18 23.99 13.24
N SER A 502 -7.32 23.09 12.72
CA SER A 502 -6.04 23.48 12.11
C SER A 502 -6.23 24.38 10.88
N LEU A 503 -7.18 24.04 9.99
CA LEU A 503 -7.49 24.86 8.82
C LEU A 503 -8.10 26.20 9.25
N ALA A 504 -9.05 26.20 10.19
CA ALA A 504 -9.69 27.40 10.70
C ALA A 504 -8.65 28.39 11.27
N ILE A 505 -7.71 27.92 12.08
CA ILE A 505 -6.62 28.74 12.64
C ILE A 505 -5.72 29.32 11.54
N THR A 506 -5.37 28.51 10.52
CA THR A 506 -4.55 28.97 9.40
C THR A 506 -5.23 30.08 8.60
N LEU A 507 -6.55 29.96 8.34
CA LEU A 507 -7.32 30.95 7.59
C LEU A 507 -7.62 32.24 8.40
N GLU A 508 -7.57 32.17 9.73
CA GLU A 508 -7.78 33.29 10.64
C GLU A 508 -6.50 34.13 10.85
N GLN A 509 -5.34 33.54 10.57
CA GLN A 509 -4.04 34.15 10.86
C GLN A 509 -3.74 35.39 9.99
N TYR A 510 -4.23 35.39 8.74
CA TYR A 510 -3.98 36.46 7.79
C TYR A 510 -5.28 36.94 7.14
N THR A 511 -5.40 38.28 6.96
CA THR A 511 -6.56 38.85 6.24
C THR A 511 -6.40 38.66 4.75
N PRO A 512 -7.42 38.12 4.05
CA PRO A 512 -7.42 38.02 2.59
C PRO A 512 -7.49 39.43 1.93
N VAL A 513 -6.97 39.51 0.71
CA VAL A 513 -6.89 40.75 -0.05
C VAL A 513 -7.55 40.56 -1.42
N LEU A 514 -8.42 41.50 -1.81
CA LEU A 514 -9.03 41.52 -3.15
C LEU A 514 -8.02 42.08 -4.16
N LEU A 515 -7.76 41.36 -5.24
CA LEU A 515 -6.87 41.81 -6.30
C LEU A 515 -7.54 42.86 -7.21
N GLU A 516 -6.74 43.56 -8.02
CA GLU A 516 -7.19 44.65 -8.90
C GLU A 516 -8.24 44.20 -9.93
N ASP A 517 -8.36 42.91 -10.21
CA ASP A 517 -9.37 42.36 -11.13
C ASP A 517 -10.80 42.38 -10.56
N GLY A 518 -10.97 42.69 -9.27
CA GLY A 518 -12.26 42.76 -8.58
C GLY A 518 -13.00 41.44 -8.43
N VAL A 519 -12.35 40.30 -8.75
CA VAL A 519 -12.94 38.97 -8.80
C VAL A 519 -12.10 37.92 -8.06
N THR A 520 -10.78 38.08 -7.98
CA THR A 520 -9.87 37.17 -7.32
C THR A 520 -9.50 37.69 -5.93
N VAL A 521 -9.67 36.83 -4.92
CA VAL A 521 -9.24 37.12 -3.55
C VAL A 521 -8.04 36.26 -3.22
N GLU A 522 -6.94 36.91 -2.86
CA GLU A 522 -5.72 36.27 -2.38
C GLU A 522 -5.74 36.14 -0.88
N PHE A 523 -5.45 34.94 -0.38
CA PHE A 523 -5.29 34.71 1.07
C PHE A 523 -3.94 34.05 1.37
N TYR A 524 -3.44 34.30 2.56
CA TYR A 524 -2.08 33.97 2.94
C TYR A 524 -2.01 32.81 3.91
N VAL A 525 -0.95 31.99 3.79
CA VAL A 525 -0.62 30.87 4.69
C VAL A 525 0.83 30.96 5.15
N SER A 526 1.16 30.27 6.24
CA SER A 526 2.46 30.43 6.91
C SER A 526 3.63 29.74 6.18
N ASN A 527 3.38 28.72 5.32
CA ASN A 527 4.43 27.96 4.65
C ASN A 527 3.95 27.27 3.36
N ASP A 528 4.92 26.85 2.51
CA ASP A 528 4.66 26.17 1.25
C ASP A 528 3.94 24.82 1.39
N ALA A 529 4.15 24.10 2.49
CA ALA A 529 3.47 22.83 2.73
C ALA A 529 1.96 23.02 2.96
N GLN A 530 1.57 24.08 3.67
CA GLN A 530 0.15 24.45 3.84
C GLN A 530 -0.46 24.91 2.53
N LYS A 531 0.28 25.70 1.73
CA LYS A 531 -0.13 26.13 0.39
C LYS A 531 -0.44 24.93 -0.48
N GLY A 532 0.51 24.01 -0.67
CA GLY A 532 0.33 22.83 -1.51
C GLY A 532 -0.82 21.93 -1.05
N TRP A 533 -0.99 21.72 0.26
CA TRP A 533 -2.10 20.94 0.79
C TRP A 533 -3.48 21.58 0.52
N ILE A 534 -3.59 22.91 0.65
CA ILE A 534 -4.84 23.64 0.38
C ILE A 534 -5.15 23.59 -1.12
N GLU A 535 -4.19 23.87 -1.98
CA GLU A 535 -4.34 23.85 -3.43
C GLU A 535 -4.80 22.47 -3.94
N GLU A 536 -4.18 21.40 -3.48
CA GLU A 536 -4.48 20.04 -3.92
C GLU A 536 -5.84 19.52 -3.40
N LYS A 537 -6.16 19.77 -2.14
CA LYS A 537 -7.26 19.05 -1.47
C LYS A 537 -8.46 19.92 -1.10
N ARG A 538 -8.35 21.24 -1.06
CA ARG A 538 -9.37 22.09 -0.48
C ARG A 538 -9.81 23.28 -1.32
N LEU A 539 -8.95 23.84 -2.14
CA LEU A 539 -9.17 25.10 -2.84
C LEU A 539 -10.46 25.09 -3.68
N LEU A 540 -10.70 24.04 -4.46
CA LEU A 540 -11.91 23.93 -5.30
C LEU A 540 -13.19 23.92 -4.47
N LYS A 541 -13.19 23.26 -3.31
CA LYS A 541 -14.35 23.24 -2.41
C LYS A 541 -14.59 24.60 -1.77
N MET A 542 -13.51 25.28 -1.35
CA MET A 542 -13.57 26.65 -0.80
C MET A 542 -14.13 27.63 -1.81
N ILE A 543 -13.64 27.59 -3.07
CA ILE A 543 -14.15 28.44 -4.16
C ILE A 543 -15.66 28.19 -4.37
N SER A 544 -16.09 26.94 -4.41
CA SER A 544 -17.51 26.58 -4.61
C SER A 544 -18.40 27.11 -3.48
N GLN A 545 -17.97 26.99 -2.22
CA GLN A 545 -18.73 27.45 -1.06
C GLN A 545 -18.77 28.98 -0.98
N MET A 546 -17.63 29.64 -1.24
CA MET A 546 -17.56 31.10 -1.23
C MET A 546 -18.38 31.73 -2.37
N ARG A 547 -18.38 31.13 -3.56
CA ARG A 547 -19.27 31.55 -4.68
C ARG A 547 -20.74 31.49 -4.31
N GLY A 548 -21.13 30.47 -3.53
CA GLY A 548 -22.50 30.34 -3.03
C GLY A 548 -22.88 31.42 -2.02
N LYS A 549 -21.97 31.75 -1.09
CA LYS A 549 -22.21 32.75 -0.03
C LYS A 549 -22.19 34.19 -0.54
N VAL A 550 -21.30 34.48 -1.47
CA VAL A 550 -21.12 35.85 -2.04
C VAL A 550 -22.04 36.08 -3.25
N HIS A 551 -22.75 35.05 -3.71
CA HIS A 551 -23.62 35.09 -4.91
C HIS A 551 -22.91 35.57 -6.18
N ASN A 552 -21.58 35.30 -6.32
CA ASN A 552 -20.79 35.64 -7.48
C ASN A 552 -20.08 34.41 -8.06
N ARG A 553 -20.45 34.01 -9.28
CA ARG A 553 -19.87 32.82 -9.95
C ARG A 553 -18.45 33.05 -10.50
N ARG A 554 -18.01 34.31 -10.64
CA ARG A 554 -16.66 34.64 -11.12
C ARG A 554 -15.62 34.67 -10.00
N LEU A 555 -16.05 34.71 -8.73
CA LEU A 555 -15.14 34.71 -7.58
C LEU A 555 -14.10 33.59 -7.72
N ASN A 556 -12.86 33.94 -7.57
CA ASN A 556 -11.73 33.00 -7.50
C ASN A 556 -10.93 33.22 -6.23
N LEU A 557 -10.27 32.15 -5.73
CA LEU A 557 -9.40 32.21 -4.56
C LEU A 557 -7.99 31.81 -4.97
N GLN A 558 -7.01 32.58 -4.56
CA GLN A 558 -5.60 32.29 -4.75
C GLN A 558 -4.88 32.18 -3.41
N VAL A 559 -3.96 31.25 -3.26
CA VAL A 559 -3.19 31.03 -2.04
C VAL A 559 -1.79 31.55 -2.24
N ALA A 560 -1.34 32.43 -1.34
CA ALA A 560 0.03 32.91 -1.29
C ALA A 560 0.69 32.56 0.05
N VAL A 561 2.01 32.48 0.07
CA VAL A 561 2.76 32.32 1.33
C VAL A 561 3.09 33.71 1.86
N ALA A 562 2.76 33.97 3.12
CA ALA A 562 3.09 35.23 3.76
C ALA A 562 4.60 35.39 3.86
N VAL A 563 5.15 36.38 3.15
CA VAL A 563 6.54 36.80 3.31
C VAL A 563 6.61 37.60 4.59
N THR A 564 6.96 36.99 5.71
CA THR A 564 7.29 37.72 6.93
C THR A 564 8.57 38.53 6.68
N SER A 565 8.43 39.80 6.36
CA SER A 565 9.53 40.77 6.47
C SER A 565 9.93 40.75 7.94
N GLY A 566 11.17 40.29 8.21
CA GLY A 566 11.64 39.95 9.52
C GLY A 566 11.58 41.13 10.51
N GLU A 567 10.92 40.90 11.61
CA GLU A 567 11.38 41.31 12.94
C GLU A 567 11.63 40.00 13.68
N ASP A 568 12.89 39.75 13.91
CA ASP A 568 13.45 38.56 14.53
C ASP A 568 13.21 38.68 16.05
N ASP A 569 12.04 38.20 16.50
CA ASP A 569 11.89 37.85 17.91
C ASP A 569 12.69 36.55 18.12
N GLY A 570 13.86 36.71 18.76
CA GLY A 570 14.93 35.72 18.90
C GLY A 570 14.59 34.37 19.56
N ALA A 571 13.44 33.81 19.30
CA ALA A 571 13.08 32.46 19.71
C ALA A 571 13.57 31.45 18.66
N PRO A 572 14.39 30.45 19.01
CA PRO A 572 14.91 29.45 18.08
C PRO A 572 13.78 28.64 17.47
N LYS A 573 13.68 28.61 16.13
CA LYS A 573 12.72 27.79 15.40
C LYS A 573 13.12 26.31 15.50
N LEU A 574 12.45 25.55 16.37
CA LEU A 574 12.74 24.15 16.66
C LEU A 574 12.06 23.23 15.62
N TYR A 575 12.81 22.76 14.64
CA TYR A 575 12.28 21.97 13.52
C TYR A 575 12.29 20.46 13.79
N THR A 576 13.28 19.93 14.51
CA THR A 576 13.41 18.51 14.80
C THR A 576 13.01 18.15 16.23
N ASN A 577 12.70 16.88 16.49
CA ASN A 577 12.43 16.41 17.85
C ASN A 577 13.68 16.55 18.74
N ARG A 578 14.86 16.48 18.15
CA ARG A 578 16.13 16.70 18.82
C ARG A 578 16.27 18.14 19.28
N ASP A 579 16.02 19.12 18.39
CA ASP A 579 16.09 20.56 18.73
C ASP A 579 15.10 20.91 19.86
N LYS A 580 13.89 20.32 19.82
CA LYS A 580 12.89 20.48 20.88
C LYS A 580 13.35 19.89 22.21
N GLY A 581 14.00 18.72 22.18
CA GLY A 581 14.55 18.07 23.36
C GLY A 581 15.69 18.88 23.97
N GLU A 582 16.64 19.34 23.15
CA GLU A 582 17.76 20.20 23.59
C GLU A 582 17.27 21.56 24.16
N TYR A 583 16.24 22.16 23.54
CA TYR A 583 15.61 23.38 24.03
C TYR A 583 14.96 23.16 25.41
N LEU A 584 14.18 22.09 25.62
CA LEU A 584 13.55 21.76 26.89
C LEU A 584 14.57 21.50 27.99
N LEU A 585 15.70 20.85 27.69
CA LEU A 585 16.79 20.66 28.64
C LEU A 585 17.50 21.96 29.02
N ARG A 586 17.51 22.94 28.11
CA ARG A 586 18.14 24.22 28.31
C ARG A 586 17.27 25.18 29.16
N GLU A 587 15.97 25.24 28.87
CA GLU A 587 15.05 26.20 29.48
C GLU A 587 14.44 25.70 30.81
N HIS A 588 14.35 24.40 31.04
CA HIS A 588 13.70 23.83 32.22
C HIS A 588 14.67 23.00 33.08
N GLU A 589 15.03 23.49 34.25
CA GLU A 589 15.94 22.85 35.19
C GLU A 589 15.41 21.48 35.70
N SER A 590 14.11 21.41 35.94
CA SER A 590 13.43 20.15 36.32
C SER A 590 13.50 19.06 35.26
N VAL A 591 13.48 19.43 33.97
CA VAL A 591 13.64 18.46 32.84
C VAL A 591 15.08 17.98 32.75
N ARG A 592 16.04 18.86 33.02
CA ARG A 592 17.48 18.51 33.07
C ARG A 592 17.79 17.54 34.20
N GLU A 593 17.26 17.77 35.39
CA GLU A 593 17.41 16.84 36.50
C GLU A 593 16.76 15.47 36.24
N LEU A 594 15.58 15.47 35.61
CA LEU A 594 14.90 14.24 35.23
C LEU A 594 15.70 13.44 34.19
N ALA A 595 16.24 14.12 33.18
CA ALA A 595 17.08 13.49 32.16
C ALA A 595 18.36 12.90 32.75
N GLN A 596 19.01 13.59 33.70
CA GLN A 596 20.18 13.07 34.40
C GLN A 596 19.87 11.88 35.31
N LYS A 597 18.73 11.91 36.03
CA LYS A 597 18.33 10.82 36.94
C LYS A 597 17.92 9.55 36.20
N LEU A 598 17.44 9.68 34.96
CA LEU A 598 16.95 8.56 34.14
C LEU A 598 17.91 8.19 33.00
N GLU A 599 19.12 8.81 32.93
CA GLU A 599 20.12 8.58 31.88
C GLU A 599 19.51 8.64 30.45
N LEU A 600 18.65 9.63 30.21
CA LEU A 600 17.95 9.77 28.92
C LEU A 600 18.83 10.53 27.92
N ASP A 601 19.10 9.88 26.77
CA ASP A 601 19.76 10.49 25.62
C ASP A 601 18.73 11.00 24.61
N ILE A 602 18.95 12.21 24.07
CA ILE A 602 18.12 12.78 23.00
C ILE A 602 18.58 12.19 21.67
N LYS A 603 17.75 11.35 21.08
CA LYS A 603 17.99 10.78 19.75
C LYS A 603 17.32 11.58 18.65
#